data_cd7fbafbc754aa2283ea18796aeb6073
#
_entry.id   cd7fbafbc754aa2283ea18796aeb6073
#
_cell.length_a   1.000
_cell.length_b   1.000
_cell.length_c   1.000
_cell.angle_alpha   90.00
_cell.angle_beta   90.00
_cell.angle_gamma   90.00
#
_symmetry.space_group_name_H-M   'P 1'
#
loop_
_entity.id
_entity.type
_entity.pdbx_description
1 polymer ?
#
loop_
_entity_poly.entity_id
_entity_poly.type
_entity_poly.pdbx_seq_one_letter_code
_entity_poly.pdbx_strand_id
1 'polypeptide(L)'
;LNGACMTVTTLVPEQHSFTIDISAESLDKTAGLARPGPVNLEKALRASDRLGGHIVSGHVDCVGRVTRFEQVGESWHLAVLAPTSLAKYLAYKGSITVNGVSLTVNRVQDGPQGCEISINLIPHTVENTALGALHVDAPVNLEIDLIARYVERMLGPELSVTRKETA
;
A
#
# COMPACT_ATOMS: atom_id res chain seq x y z
N LEU A 1 -9.98 -5.33 -2.31
CA LEU A 1 -9.65 -5.36 -3.74
C LEU A 1 -8.50 -4.39 -4.02
N ASN A 2 -7.34 -4.92 -4.33
CA ASN A 2 -6.14 -4.13 -4.65
C ASN A 2 -5.81 -3.05 -3.59
N GLY A 3 -6.07 -3.36 -2.33
CA GLY A 3 -5.90 -2.48 -1.18
C GLY A 3 -7.09 -1.58 -0.86
N ALA A 4 -8.13 -1.55 -1.69
CA ALA A 4 -9.34 -0.79 -1.40
C ALA A 4 -10.41 -1.68 -0.75
N CYS A 5 -10.97 -1.22 0.37
CA CYS A 5 -12.09 -1.87 1.04
C CYS A 5 -13.35 -1.75 0.17
N MET A 6 -13.96 -2.88 -0.16
CA MET A 6 -15.14 -2.96 -1.02
C MET A 6 -16.16 -3.93 -0.44
N THR A 7 -17.42 -3.62 -0.65
CA THR A 7 -18.53 -4.49 -0.24
C THR A 7 -18.98 -5.34 -1.42
N VAL A 8 -19.00 -6.66 -1.22
CA VAL A 8 -19.57 -7.58 -2.22
C VAL A 8 -21.09 -7.41 -2.22
N THR A 9 -21.65 -7.08 -3.39
CA THR A 9 -23.10 -6.86 -3.55
C THR A 9 -23.82 -8.11 -4.05
N THR A 10 -23.14 -8.93 -4.86
CA THR A 10 -23.72 -10.19 -5.37
C THR A 10 -22.64 -11.26 -5.46
N LEU A 11 -22.99 -12.49 -5.08
CA LEU A 11 -22.16 -13.68 -5.29
C LEU A 11 -22.78 -14.54 -6.36
N VAL A 12 -21.94 -15.05 -7.28
CA VAL A 12 -22.31 -15.99 -8.35
C VAL A 12 -21.37 -17.21 -8.28
N PRO A 13 -21.61 -18.11 -7.30
CA PRO A 13 -20.67 -19.19 -6.99
C PRO A 13 -20.38 -20.12 -8.17
N GLU A 14 -21.37 -20.39 -9.01
CA GLU A 14 -21.25 -21.25 -10.21
C GLU A 14 -20.33 -20.65 -11.28
N GLN A 15 -20.10 -19.34 -11.25
CA GLN A 15 -19.17 -18.63 -12.14
C GLN A 15 -17.86 -18.24 -11.45
N HIS A 16 -17.68 -18.62 -10.17
CA HIS A 16 -16.56 -18.18 -9.33
C HIS A 16 -16.37 -16.67 -9.37
N SER A 17 -17.47 -15.92 -9.35
CA SER A 17 -17.46 -14.46 -9.49
C SER A 17 -18.32 -13.76 -8.43
N PHE A 18 -18.07 -12.49 -8.29
CA PHE A 18 -18.87 -11.59 -7.45
C PHE A 18 -18.90 -10.19 -8.06
N THR A 19 -19.87 -9.40 -7.67
CA THR A 19 -19.97 -7.98 -8.04
C THR A 19 -19.75 -7.07 -6.86
N ILE A 20 -19.22 -5.90 -7.15
CA ILE A 20 -19.07 -4.79 -6.21
C ILE A 20 -19.54 -3.49 -6.88
N ASP A 21 -20.01 -2.56 -6.09
CA ASP A 21 -20.27 -1.19 -6.53
C ASP A 21 -19.09 -0.30 -6.12
N ILE A 22 -18.53 0.44 -7.08
CA ILE A 22 -17.39 1.33 -6.84
C ILE A 22 -17.84 2.76 -7.07
N SER A 23 -17.62 3.64 -6.08
CA SER A 23 -17.92 5.06 -6.24
C SER A 23 -16.95 5.74 -7.24
N ALA A 24 -17.41 6.82 -7.86
CA ALA A 24 -16.54 7.63 -8.73
C ALA A 24 -15.31 8.16 -7.98
N GLU A 25 -15.46 8.53 -6.71
CA GLU A 25 -14.37 8.97 -5.85
C GLU A 25 -13.33 7.84 -5.63
N SER A 26 -13.79 6.62 -5.37
CA SER A 26 -12.87 5.48 -5.20
C SER A 26 -12.11 5.17 -6.49
N LEU A 27 -12.77 5.28 -7.65
CA LEU A 27 -12.11 5.10 -8.96
C LEU A 27 -11.07 6.19 -9.24
N ASP A 28 -11.33 7.43 -8.82
CA ASP A 28 -10.41 8.56 -8.99
C ASP A 28 -9.17 8.44 -8.07
N LYS A 29 -9.38 7.96 -6.85
CA LYS A 29 -8.34 7.89 -5.81
C LYS A 29 -7.55 6.58 -5.78
N THR A 30 -7.90 5.58 -6.60
CA THR A 30 -7.22 4.29 -6.62
C THR A 30 -6.76 3.92 -8.02
N ALA A 31 -5.72 3.09 -8.08
CA ALA A 31 -5.22 2.50 -9.32
C ALA A 31 -5.72 1.07 -9.50
N GLY A 32 -5.86 0.64 -10.77
CA GLY A 32 -6.11 -0.75 -11.15
C GLY A 32 -7.56 -1.23 -11.06
N LEU A 33 -8.53 -0.38 -10.65
CA LEU A 33 -9.94 -0.76 -10.52
C LEU A 33 -10.82 -0.27 -11.68
N ALA A 34 -10.34 0.67 -12.48
CA ALA A 34 -11.08 1.25 -13.60
C ALA A 34 -10.95 0.46 -14.92
N ARG A 35 -10.11 -0.58 -14.98
CA ARG A 35 -9.81 -1.35 -16.20
C ARG A 35 -9.71 -2.83 -15.87
N PRO A 36 -10.00 -3.73 -16.83
CA PRO A 36 -9.74 -5.16 -16.66
C PRO A 36 -8.27 -5.45 -16.35
N GLY A 37 -8.03 -6.36 -15.45
CA GLY A 37 -6.68 -6.76 -15.06
C GLY A 37 -6.66 -7.58 -13.77
N PRO A 38 -5.49 -8.15 -13.40
CA PRO A 38 -5.33 -8.85 -12.13
C PRO A 38 -5.42 -7.89 -10.97
N VAL A 39 -6.05 -8.34 -9.88
CA VAL A 39 -6.17 -7.59 -8.62
C VAL A 39 -5.85 -8.50 -7.45
N ASN A 40 -5.26 -7.95 -6.40
CA ASN A 40 -5.12 -8.65 -5.15
C ASN A 40 -6.47 -8.71 -4.42
N LEU A 41 -6.82 -9.90 -3.93
CA LEU A 41 -8.04 -10.14 -3.17
C LEU A 41 -7.69 -10.59 -1.76
N GLU A 42 -8.27 -9.94 -0.78
CA GLU A 42 -8.19 -10.35 0.62
C GLU A 42 -9.57 -10.27 1.25
N LYS A 43 -9.94 -11.31 2.01
CA LYS A 43 -11.19 -11.31 2.76
C LYS A 43 -11.02 -10.50 4.04
N ALA A 44 -12.13 -9.90 4.52
CA ALA A 44 -12.14 -9.29 5.84
C ALA A 44 -11.72 -10.30 6.92
N LEU A 45 -10.84 -9.88 7.82
CA LEU A 45 -10.40 -10.68 8.96
C LEU A 45 -11.57 -11.01 9.89
N ARG A 46 -11.65 -12.26 10.33
CA ARG A 46 -12.51 -12.67 11.43
C ARG A 46 -11.78 -12.41 12.75
N ALA A 47 -12.53 -12.28 13.85
CA ALA A 47 -11.95 -12.08 15.18
C ALA A 47 -11.01 -13.24 15.63
N SER A 48 -11.15 -14.44 15.03
CA SER A 48 -10.32 -15.61 15.29
C SER A 48 -9.12 -15.78 14.36
N ASP A 49 -8.99 -14.95 13.34
CA ASP A 49 -7.92 -15.07 12.36
C ASP A 49 -6.59 -14.55 12.93
N ARG A 50 -5.49 -15.07 12.40
CA ARG A 50 -4.16 -14.59 12.74
C ARG A 50 -3.82 -13.35 11.91
N LEU A 51 -3.22 -12.36 12.56
CA LEU A 51 -2.67 -11.20 11.85
C LEU A 51 -1.31 -11.58 11.27
N GLY A 52 -1.25 -11.80 9.95
CA GLY A 52 -0.04 -12.23 9.24
C GLY A 52 0.88 -11.09 8.79
N GLY A 53 0.55 -9.85 9.11
CA GLY A 53 1.31 -8.65 8.76
C GLY A 53 1.00 -7.53 9.74
N HIS A 54 0.57 -6.37 9.25
CA HIS A 54 0.04 -5.28 10.07
C HIS A 54 -1.48 -5.13 9.87
N ILE A 55 -2.12 -4.25 10.61
CA ILE A 55 -3.56 -3.96 10.46
C ILE A 55 -3.76 -3.19 9.16
N VAL A 56 -4.35 -3.84 8.17
CA VAL A 56 -4.72 -3.26 6.88
C VAL A 56 -6.23 -3.06 6.87
N SER A 57 -6.68 -1.83 6.68
CA SER A 57 -8.10 -1.46 6.71
C SER A 57 -8.73 -1.39 5.31
N GLY A 58 -7.92 -1.34 4.28
CA GLY A 58 -8.38 -1.12 2.91
C GLY A 58 -8.71 0.35 2.63
N HIS A 59 -8.14 1.25 3.41
CA HIS A 59 -8.32 2.69 3.23
C HIS A 59 -7.09 3.28 2.55
N VAL A 60 -7.09 3.21 1.22
CA VAL A 60 -6.00 3.74 0.37
C VAL A 60 -5.81 5.24 0.64
N ASP A 61 -4.59 5.61 1.00
CA ASP A 61 -4.22 7.01 1.28
C ASP A 61 -3.88 7.78 0.01
N CYS A 62 -3.20 7.12 -0.90
CA CYS A 62 -2.81 7.72 -2.18
C CYS A 62 -2.39 6.67 -3.20
N VAL A 63 -2.16 7.14 -4.42
CA VAL A 63 -1.50 6.38 -5.47
C VAL A 63 -0.02 6.78 -5.50
N GLY A 64 0.87 5.81 -5.31
CA GLY A 64 2.30 5.92 -5.52
C GLY A 64 2.68 5.48 -6.93
N ARG A 65 3.96 5.64 -7.28
CA ARG A 65 4.52 5.26 -8.57
C ARG A 65 5.75 4.36 -8.38
N VAL A 66 5.79 3.24 -9.06
CA VAL A 66 6.95 2.35 -9.06
C VAL A 66 8.12 3.04 -9.76
N THR A 67 9.25 3.17 -9.08
CA THR A 67 10.49 3.74 -9.62
C THR A 67 11.51 2.67 -10.01
N ARG A 68 11.41 1.49 -9.40
CA ARG A 68 12.27 0.34 -9.69
C ARG A 68 11.53 -0.95 -9.40
N PHE A 69 11.63 -1.92 -10.31
CA PHE A 69 11.15 -3.28 -10.11
C PHE A 69 12.06 -4.23 -10.88
N GLU A 70 12.90 -4.95 -10.16
CA GLU A 70 13.89 -5.84 -10.76
C GLU A 70 14.23 -7.01 -9.84
N GLN A 71 14.62 -8.11 -10.43
CA GLN A 71 15.10 -9.27 -9.70
C GLN A 71 16.54 -9.05 -9.20
N VAL A 72 16.78 -9.33 -7.92
CA VAL A 72 18.10 -9.27 -7.29
C VAL A 72 18.34 -10.59 -6.55
N GLY A 73 19.15 -11.46 -7.13
CA GLY A 73 19.29 -12.84 -6.66
C GLY A 73 17.98 -13.60 -6.76
N GLU A 74 17.55 -14.21 -5.65
CA GLU A 74 16.27 -14.93 -5.56
C GLU A 74 15.09 -14.03 -5.18
N SER A 75 15.36 -12.77 -4.84
CA SER A 75 14.35 -11.79 -4.40
C SER A 75 14.10 -10.73 -5.46
N TRP A 76 13.10 -9.88 -5.23
CA TRP A 76 12.81 -8.75 -6.09
C TRP A 76 12.93 -7.44 -5.31
N HIS A 77 13.59 -6.48 -5.90
CA HIS A 77 13.68 -5.13 -5.39
C HIS A 77 12.54 -4.29 -5.99
N LEU A 78 11.64 -3.83 -5.12
CA LEU A 78 10.59 -2.87 -5.45
C LEU A 78 10.93 -1.53 -4.82
N ALA A 79 10.99 -0.45 -5.62
CA ALA A 79 11.02 0.90 -5.11
C ALA A 79 9.78 1.66 -5.56
N VAL A 80 9.20 2.44 -4.65
CA VAL A 80 7.96 3.20 -4.87
C VAL A 80 8.16 4.63 -4.39
N LEU A 81 7.85 5.59 -5.25
CA LEU A 81 7.77 7.00 -4.90
C LEU A 81 6.37 7.28 -4.36
N ALA A 82 6.30 7.62 -3.08
CA ALA A 82 5.10 8.09 -2.40
C ALA A 82 5.06 9.62 -2.38
N PRO A 83 3.88 10.27 -2.41
CA PRO A 83 3.76 11.70 -2.22
C PRO A 83 4.40 12.19 -0.92
N THR A 84 4.94 13.40 -0.90
CA THR A 84 5.58 14.01 0.28
C THR A 84 4.69 13.99 1.53
N SER A 85 3.37 14.08 1.35
CA SER A 85 2.40 14.03 2.46
C SER A 85 2.45 12.73 3.26
N LEU A 86 2.93 11.62 2.65
CA LEU A 86 3.07 10.33 3.32
C LEU A 86 4.43 10.14 4.01
N ALA A 87 5.44 10.95 3.70
CA ALA A 87 6.81 10.77 4.17
C ALA A 87 6.91 10.57 5.69
N LYS A 88 6.16 11.34 6.45
CA LYS A 88 6.15 11.29 7.93
C LYS A 88 5.63 9.99 8.54
N TYR A 89 4.93 9.18 7.76
CA TYR A 89 4.38 7.88 8.18
C TYR A 89 5.26 6.70 7.78
N LEU A 90 6.26 6.93 6.94
CA LEU A 90 7.12 5.89 6.39
C LEU A 90 8.40 5.78 7.22
N ALA A 91 8.68 4.58 7.71
CA ALA A 91 9.82 4.33 8.58
C ALA A 91 10.59 3.08 8.14
N TYR A 92 11.92 3.11 8.32
CA TYR A 92 12.76 1.91 8.14
C TYR A 92 12.28 0.79 9.06
N LYS A 93 12.04 -0.40 8.49
CA LYS A 93 11.44 -1.57 9.17
C LYS A 93 9.99 -1.37 9.62
N GLY A 94 9.36 -0.25 9.26
CA GLY A 94 7.92 -0.08 9.38
C GLY A 94 7.16 -0.87 8.32
N SER A 95 5.83 -0.83 8.43
CA SER A 95 4.92 -1.49 7.49
C SER A 95 4.31 -0.49 6.52
N ILE A 96 4.04 -0.96 5.32
CA ILE A 96 3.27 -0.26 4.27
C ILE A 96 2.43 -1.28 3.53
N THR A 97 1.25 -0.88 3.10
CA THR A 97 0.45 -1.69 2.19
C THR A 97 0.63 -1.19 0.76
N VAL A 98 0.99 -2.09 -0.15
CA VAL A 98 1.08 -1.80 -1.60
C VAL A 98 0.10 -2.71 -2.33
N ASN A 99 -0.90 -2.13 -3.00
CA ASN A 99 -1.98 -2.87 -3.66
C ASN A 99 -2.63 -3.93 -2.76
N GLY A 100 -2.80 -3.64 -1.46
CA GLY A 100 -3.38 -4.56 -0.48
C GLY A 100 -2.41 -5.57 0.13
N VAL A 101 -1.16 -5.61 -0.29
CA VAL A 101 -0.14 -6.52 0.26
C VAL A 101 0.62 -5.81 1.38
N SER A 102 0.63 -6.42 2.58
CA SER A 102 1.41 -5.95 3.73
C SER A 102 2.90 -6.20 3.50
N LEU A 103 3.71 -5.15 3.52
CA LEU A 103 5.14 -5.21 3.18
C LEU A 103 5.99 -4.45 4.20
N THR A 104 7.23 -4.87 4.34
CA THR A 104 8.22 -4.21 5.22
C THR A 104 9.08 -3.24 4.43
N VAL A 105 9.17 -2.00 4.92
CA VAL A 105 10.02 -0.96 4.34
C VAL A 105 11.49 -1.20 4.70
N ASN A 106 12.34 -1.36 3.69
CA ASN A 106 13.78 -1.61 3.88
C ASN A 106 14.63 -0.33 3.79
N ARG A 107 14.12 0.70 3.13
CA ARG A 107 14.78 2.01 3.02
C ARG A 107 13.73 3.09 2.83
N VAL A 108 14.01 4.25 3.39
CA VAL A 108 13.21 5.48 3.21
C VAL A 108 14.18 6.58 2.76
N GLN A 109 13.83 7.29 1.72
CA GLN A 109 14.61 8.40 1.20
C GLN A 109 13.70 9.56 0.81
N ASP A 110 13.74 10.62 1.57
CA ASP A 110 13.04 11.86 1.25
C ASP A 110 13.74 12.61 0.13
N GLY A 111 12.96 13.19 -0.76
CA GLY A 111 13.42 13.96 -1.90
C GLY A 111 12.43 15.05 -2.31
N PRO A 112 12.81 15.91 -3.27
CA PRO A 112 11.97 17.03 -3.70
C PRO A 112 10.66 16.60 -4.40
N GLN A 113 10.61 15.38 -4.91
CA GLN A 113 9.44 14.85 -5.63
C GLN A 113 8.53 13.97 -4.74
N GLY A 114 8.95 13.66 -3.52
CA GLY A 114 8.24 12.76 -2.62
C GLY A 114 9.21 11.96 -1.75
N CYS A 115 8.70 10.90 -1.16
CA CYS A 115 9.47 9.96 -0.36
C CYS A 115 9.58 8.63 -1.12
N GLU A 116 10.78 8.22 -1.49
CA GLU A 116 11.01 6.91 -2.08
C GLU A 116 11.24 5.87 -0.98
N ILE A 117 10.47 4.81 -1.04
CA ILE A 117 10.66 3.63 -0.20
C ILE A 117 11.16 2.47 -1.04
N SER A 118 12.01 1.61 -0.46
CA SER A 118 12.36 0.34 -1.08
C SER A 118 11.96 -0.84 -0.20
N ILE A 119 11.57 -1.91 -0.88
CA ILE A 119 11.00 -3.12 -0.33
C ILE A 119 11.68 -4.30 -1.01
N ASN A 120 11.95 -5.35 -0.27
CA ASN A 120 12.44 -6.61 -0.82
C ASN A 120 11.30 -7.62 -0.83
N LEU A 121 10.90 -8.07 -2.02
CA LEU A 121 9.85 -9.06 -2.18
C LEU A 121 10.47 -10.46 -2.31
N ILE A 122 9.92 -11.41 -1.56
CA ILE A 122 10.28 -12.82 -1.71
C ILE A 122 9.57 -13.42 -2.94
N PRO A 123 10.12 -14.49 -3.56
CA PRO A 123 9.51 -15.14 -4.73
C PRO A 123 8.03 -15.46 -4.53
N HIS A 124 7.67 -16.01 -3.38
CA HIS A 124 6.29 -16.36 -3.04
C HIS A 124 5.33 -15.17 -3.17
N THR A 125 5.74 -13.96 -2.74
CA THR A 125 4.91 -12.75 -2.86
C THR A 125 4.69 -12.37 -4.31
N VAL A 126 5.75 -12.40 -5.11
CA VAL A 126 5.69 -12.05 -6.55
C VAL A 126 4.82 -13.04 -7.33
N GLU A 127 4.92 -14.32 -7.03
CA GLU A 127 4.17 -15.39 -7.71
C GLU A 127 2.69 -15.45 -7.32
N ASN A 128 2.36 -15.07 -6.08
CA ASN A 128 1.01 -15.24 -5.53
C ASN A 128 0.21 -13.94 -5.41
N THR A 129 0.75 -12.83 -5.91
CA THR A 129 0.06 -11.53 -5.91
C THR A 129 0.15 -10.84 -7.27
N ALA A 130 -0.71 -9.86 -7.50
CA ALA A 130 -0.64 -9.01 -8.68
C ALA A 130 0.62 -8.10 -8.70
N LEU A 131 1.45 -8.10 -7.65
CA LEU A 131 2.71 -7.36 -7.63
C LEU A 131 3.71 -7.90 -8.65
N GLY A 132 3.62 -9.19 -9.02
CA GLY A 132 4.48 -9.77 -10.06
C GLY A 132 4.31 -9.16 -11.45
N ALA A 133 3.19 -8.48 -11.72
CA ALA A 133 2.94 -7.77 -12.97
C ALA A 133 3.39 -6.30 -12.95
N LEU A 134 3.99 -5.81 -11.87
CA LEU A 134 4.47 -4.43 -11.77
C LEU A 134 5.62 -4.16 -12.73
N HIS A 135 5.73 -2.93 -13.14
CA HIS A 135 6.82 -2.39 -13.95
C HIS A 135 7.11 -0.96 -13.53
N VAL A 136 8.24 -0.41 -13.96
CA VAL A 136 8.56 1.01 -13.73
C VAL A 136 7.43 1.88 -14.29
N ASP A 137 7.11 2.95 -13.57
CA ASP A 137 6.00 3.88 -13.78
C ASP A 137 4.59 3.31 -13.53
N ALA A 138 4.45 2.04 -13.14
CA ALA A 138 3.16 1.49 -12.73
C ALA A 138 2.61 2.25 -11.49
N PRO A 139 1.33 2.65 -11.50
CA PRO A 139 0.68 3.20 -10.32
C PRO A 139 0.35 2.08 -9.32
N VAL A 140 0.49 2.37 -8.03
CA VAL A 140 0.18 1.45 -6.93
C VAL A 140 -0.59 2.15 -5.83
N ASN A 141 -1.56 1.46 -5.26
CA ASN A 141 -2.32 1.94 -4.11
C ASN A 141 -1.47 1.79 -2.85
N LEU A 142 -1.35 2.85 -2.07
CA LEU A 142 -0.61 2.88 -0.82
C LEU A 142 -1.56 3.15 0.34
N GLU A 143 -1.42 2.34 1.40
CA GLU A 143 -2.07 2.57 2.69
C GLU A 143 -0.99 2.55 3.77
N ILE A 144 -0.92 3.61 4.57
CA ILE A 144 0.02 3.71 5.70
C ILE A 144 -0.39 2.78 6.83
N ASP A 145 0.56 2.44 7.70
CA ASP A 145 0.25 1.72 8.94
C ASP A 145 -0.72 2.56 9.80
N LEU A 146 -1.82 1.92 10.21
CA LEU A 146 -2.85 2.56 11.03
C LEU A 146 -2.29 3.14 12.33
N ILE A 147 -1.29 2.50 12.92
CA ILE A 147 -0.60 2.99 14.13
C ILE A 147 0.09 4.31 13.85
N ALA A 148 0.80 4.43 12.72
CA ALA A 148 1.48 5.67 12.35
C ALA A 148 0.50 6.85 12.20
N ARG A 149 -0.70 6.59 11.67
CA ARG A 149 -1.78 7.59 11.55
C ARG A 149 -2.24 8.13 12.90
N TYR A 150 -2.47 7.24 13.88
CA TYR A 150 -2.91 7.67 15.21
C TYR A 150 -1.79 8.32 15.99
N VAL A 151 -0.56 7.80 15.90
CA VAL A 151 0.62 8.42 16.55
C VAL A 151 0.79 9.85 16.07
N GLU A 152 0.75 10.09 14.75
CA GLU A 152 0.86 11.44 14.19
C GLU A 152 -0.25 12.37 14.69
N ARG A 153 -1.50 11.89 14.73
CA ARG A 153 -2.61 12.69 15.23
C ARG A 153 -2.49 13.04 16.71
N MET A 154 -1.98 12.11 17.54
CA MET A 154 -1.80 12.31 18.98
C MET A 154 -0.63 13.23 19.30
N LEU A 155 0.43 13.21 18.51
CA LEU A 155 1.58 14.08 18.69
C LEU A 155 1.26 15.56 18.37
N GLY A 156 0.23 15.81 17.54
CA GLY A 156 -0.24 17.15 17.19
C GLY A 156 0.80 18.00 16.43
N PRO A 157 0.45 19.23 16.07
CA PRO A 157 1.36 20.15 15.39
C PRO A 157 2.48 20.71 16.28
N GLU A 158 2.41 20.56 17.61
CA GLU A 158 3.33 21.18 18.56
C GLU A 158 4.76 20.63 18.50
N LEU A 159 4.96 19.36 18.13
CA LEU A 159 6.32 18.77 18.03
C LEU A 159 7.05 19.14 16.73
N SER A 160 6.37 19.70 15.75
CA SER A 160 7.01 20.19 14.52
C SER A 160 7.74 21.53 14.71
N VAL A 161 7.42 22.28 15.78
CA VAL A 161 7.98 23.61 16.07
C VAL A 161 9.34 23.52 16.77
N THR A 162 9.56 22.50 17.61
CA THR A 162 10.77 22.36 18.41
C THR A 162 12.04 22.01 17.62
N ARG A 163 11.92 21.61 16.35
CA ARG A 163 13.08 21.31 15.48
C ARG A 163 13.69 22.53 14.79
N LYS A 164 13.10 23.71 14.90
CA LYS A 164 13.58 24.95 14.26
C LYS A 164 14.47 25.83 15.14
N GLU A 165 14.62 25.52 16.43
CA GLU A 165 15.37 26.37 17.37
C GLU A 165 16.75 25.83 17.77
N THR A 166 17.21 24.72 17.19
CA THR A 166 18.54 24.14 17.48
C THR A 166 19.38 23.91 16.22
N ALA A 167 19.41 24.86 15.30
CA ALA A 167 20.34 24.87 14.17
C ALA A 167 21.09 26.21 14.11
#